data_e2c0ae9b2a79eb93b10d5bbc304ae14f
#
_entry.id   e2c0ae9b2a79eb93b10d5bbc304ae14f
#
_cell.length_a   1.000
_cell.length_b   1.000
_cell.length_c   1.000
_cell.angle_alpha   90.00
_cell.angle_beta   90.00
_cell.angle_gamma   90.00
#
_symmetry.space_group_name_H-M   'P 1'
#
loop_
_entity.id
_entity.type
_entity.pdbx_description
1 polymer ?
#
loop_
_entity_poly.entity_id
_entity_poly.type
_entity_poly.pdbx_seq_one_letter_code
_entity_poly.pdbx_strand_id
1 'polypeptide(L)'
;QILISGKGTLNVNANSRNGICSDDYIVVRPGCKIYVNSTANNAIKANDGVTIKGGVINLVTSGNGAKGINCESNINIYGGRTTVINSGSTLVLTNDTTGCAGIKADSTINVTTGIVNVKCTGEGGKGFNSGADINIYGGNINVVTLGAKKNSAPKGVKADRNISILGGSFYSYSANSAALDVAGTLKLGENPTGQKSGTHYYIIGF
;
A
#
# COMPACT_ATOMS: atom_id res chain seq x y z
N GLN A 1 18.84 3.44 9.93
CA GLN A 1 18.39 2.16 9.33
C GLN A 1 17.80 1.24 10.40
N ILE A 2 16.70 0.57 10.05
CA ILE A 2 16.10 -0.49 10.88
C ILE A 2 16.10 -1.80 10.12
N LEU A 3 16.68 -2.84 10.72
CA LEU A 3 16.64 -4.22 10.21
C LEU A 3 15.84 -5.09 11.18
N ILE A 4 14.72 -5.64 10.71
CA ILE A 4 13.90 -6.57 11.49
C ILE A 4 14.14 -7.98 10.96
N SER A 5 14.62 -8.87 11.82
CA SER A 5 14.98 -10.25 11.47
C SER A 5 14.68 -11.22 12.60
N GLY A 6 14.72 -12.53 12.30
CA GLY A 6 14.45 -13.59 13.29
C GLY A 6 13.06 -14.21 13.12
N LYS A 7 12.71 -15.13 14.03
CA LYS A 7 11.43 -15.87 14.00
C LYS A 7 10.42 -15.36 15.04
N GLY A 8 10.73 -14.27 15.72
CA GLY A 8 9.90 -13.70 16.76
C GLY A 8 8.72 -12.89 16.26
N THR A 9 7.98 -12.36 17.22
CA THR A 9 6.84 -11.47 17.01
C THR A 9 7.14 -10.10 17.60
N LEU A 10 6.99 -9.05 16.79
CA LEU A 10 7.04 -7.65 17.20
C LEU A 10 5.62 -7.08 17.21
N ASN A 11 5.15 -6.62 18.37
CA ASN A 11 3.89 -5.91 18.51
C ASN A 11 4.16 -4.44 18.84
N VAL A 12 3.57 -3.52 18.09
CA VAL A 12 3.71 -2.08 18.27
C VAL A 12 2.33 -1.43 18.36
N ASN A 13 2.10 -0.68 19.43
CA ASN A 13 0.93 0.19 19.57
C ASN A 13 1.41 1.65 19.58
N ALA A 14 0.99 2.42 18.58
CA ALA A 14 1.41 3.80 18.37
C ALA A 14 0.22 4.75 18.44
N ASN A 15 0.12 5.53 19.51
CA ASN A 15 -1.03 6.38 19.79
C ASN A 15 -0.78 7.88 19.56
N SER A 16 0.47 8.28 19.25
CA SER A 16 0.82 9.70 19.08
C SER A 16 1.69 9.99 17.86
N ARG A 17 2.46 9.02 17.41
CA ARG A 17 3.39 9.14 16.28
C ARG A 17 3.35 7.91 15.37
N ASN A 18 4.35 7.75 14.48
CA ASN A 18 4.50 6.54 13.67
C ASN A 18 4.81 5.31 14.53
N GLY A 19 4.37 4.14 14.09
CA GLY A 19 4.64 2.88 14.79
C GLY A 19 6.12 2.49 14.68
N ILE A 20 6.58 2.19 13.47
CA ILE A 20 8.00 1.91 13.18
C ILE A 20 8.48 3.01 12.23
N CYS A 21 9.51 3.75 12.62
CA CYS A 21 9.98 4.89 11.85
C CYS A 21 11.51 4.89 11.72
N SER A 22 12.00 5.18 10.53
CA SER A 22 13.42 5.40 10.24
C SER A 22 13.57 6.57 9.29
N ASP A 23 14.56 7.42 9.51
CA ASP A 23 14.95 8.45 8.55
C ASP A 23 15.73 7.85 7.36
N ASP A 24 16.29 6.63 7.54
CA ASP A 24 16.91 5.84 6.46
C ASP A 24 15.97 4.73 5.99
N TYR A 25 16.52 3.52 5.84
CA TYR A 25 15.84 2.32 5.35
C TYR A 25 15.17 1.51 6.46
N ILE A 26 14.09 0.83 6.12
CA ILE A 26 13.50 -0.26 6.89
C ILE A 26 13.57 -1.54 6.05
N VAL A 27 14.17 -2.59 6.60
CA VAL A 27 14.27 -3.90 5.95
C VAL A 27 13.65 -4.96 6.85
N VAL A 28 12.67 -5.68 6.33
CA VAL A 28 12.05 -6.83 7.01
C VAL A 28 12.51 -8.11 6.33
N ARG A 29 13.14 -9.02 7.10
CA ARG A 29 13.59 -10.34 6.63
C ARG A 29 12.50 -11.41 6.79
N PRO A 30 12.62 -12.53 6.07
CA PRO A 30 11.73 -13.67 6.25
C PRO A 30 11.71 -14.19 7.69
N GLY A 31 10.59 -14.76 8.12
CA GLY A 31 10.41 -15.38 9.43
C GLY A 31 9.82 -14.47 10.50
N CYS A 32 9.95 -13.14 10.36
CA CYS A 32 9.38 -12.19 11.32
C CYS A 32 7.86 -12.16 11.27
N LYS A 33 7.24 -11.90 12.42
CA LYS A 33 5.84 -11.51 12.54
C LYS A 33 5.76 -10.10 13.12
N ILE A 34 5.14 -9.18 12.41
CA ILE A 34 5.04 -7.77 12.78
C ILE A 34 3.58 -7.37 12.82
N TYR A 35 3.13 -6.86 13.96
CA TYR A 35 1.80 -6.33 14.16
C TYR A 35 1.93 -4.88 14.62
N VAL A 36 1.43 -3.95 13.85
CA VAL A 36 1.42 -2.53 14.20
C VAL A 36 -0.01 -2.04 14.23
N ASN A 37 -0.41 -1.46 15.35
CA ASN A 37 -1.66 -0.69 15.47
C ASN A 37 -1.30 0.77 15.72
N SER A 38 -1.64 1.64 14.78
CA SER A 38 -1.36 3.07 14.86
C SER A 38 -2.65 3.89 14.77
N THR A 39 -2.96 4.62 15.82
CA THR A 39 -4.20 5.43 15.89
C THR A 39 -3.97 6.88 15.50
N ALA A 40 -2.73 7.34 15.43
CA ALA A 40 -2.41 8.75 15.17
C ALA A 40 -1.78 8.98 13.79
N ASN A 41 -0.82 8.14 13.38
CA ASN A 41 -0.03 8.37 12.18
C ASN A 41 0.30 7.04 11.47
N ASN A 42 1.35 7.00 10.64
CA ASN A 42 1.68 5.82 9.84
C ASN A 42 2.07 4.61 10.71
N ALA A 43 1.70 3.41 10.27
CA ALA A 43 2.19 2.22 10.96
C ALA A 43 3.70 2.00 10.71
N ILE A 44 4.13 2.14 9.46
CA ILE A 44 5.55 2.11 9.07
C ILE A 44 5.87 3.39 8.29
N LYS A 45 6.95 4.10 8.66
CA LYS A 45 7.49 5.23 7.89
C LYS A 45 8.99 5.07 7.68
N ALA A 46 9.46 5.26 6.45
CA ALA A 46 10.87 5.39 6.10
C ALA A 46 11.08 6.52 5.09
N ASN A 47 12.28 7.15 5.09
CA ASN A 47 12.59 8.15 4.09
C ASN A 47 13.26 7.51 2.86
N ASP A 48 14.32 6.72 3.04
CA ASP A 48 15.14 6.24 1.92
C ASP A 48 14.61 4.95 1.27
N GLY A 49 13.84 4.15 1.99
CA GLY A 49 13.26 2.95 1.41
C GLY A 49 12.64 1.97 2.40
N VAL A 50 11.66 1.21 1.93
CA VAL A 50 11.09 0.07 2.64
C VAL A 50 11.28 -1.18 1.81
N THR A 51 11.94 -2.20 2.37
CA THR A 51 12.15 -3.50 1.73
C THR A 51 11.57 -4.63 2.57
N ILE A 52 10.58 -5.32 2.04
CA ILE A 52 9.97 -6.48 2.65
C ILE A 52 10.44 -7.73 1.89
N LYS A 53 11.38 -8.48 2.47
CA LYS A 53 11.90 -9.73 1.89
C LYS A 53 11.05 -10.95 2.23
N GLY A 54 10.12 -10.81 3.19
CA GLY A 54 9.23 -11.88 3.63
C GLY A 54 8.66 -11.61 5.01
N GLY A 55 8.13 -12.65 5.65
CA GLY A 55 7.49 -12.55 6.97
C GLY A 55 5.98 -12.33 6.90
N VAL A 56 5.37 -12.11 8.05
CA VAL A 56 3.94 -11.78 8.21
C VAL A 56 3.83 -10.40 8.81
N ILE A 57 3.26 -9.48 8.08
CA ILE A 57 3.16 -8.07 8.45
C ILE A 57 1.69 -7.68 8.45
N ASN A 58 1.18 -7.28 9.60
CA ASN A 58 -0.19 -6.80 9.77
C ASN A 58 -0.17 -5.38 10.32
N LEU A 59 -0.70 -4.45 9.54
CA LEU A 59 -0.72 -3.04 9.83
C LEU A 59 -2.16 -2.56 9.92
N VAL A 60 -2.51 -1.93 11.02
CA VAL A 60 -3.81 -1.27 11.22
C VAL A 60 -3.55 0.20 11.50
N THR A 61 -4.21 1.08 10.75
CA THR A 61 -4.13 2.53 10.96
C THR A 61 -5.51 3.15 10.97
N SER A 62 -5.74 4.13 11.83
CA SER A 62 -7.02 4.85 11.95
C SER A 62 -6.87 6.38 12.00
N GLY A 63 -5.66 6.90 12.14
CA GLY A 63 -5.42 8.34 12.11
C GLY A 63 -5.75 8.97 10.75
N ASN A 64 -6.32 10.18 10.77
CA ASN A 64 -6.55 10.92 9.53
C ASN A 64 -5.22 11.30 8.87
N GLY A 65 -5.14 11.14 7.55
CA GLY A 65 -3.91 11.31 6.80
C GLY A 65 -2.87 10.18 6.96
N ALA A 66 -3.12 9.19 7.83
CA ALA A 66 -2.19 8.09 8.08
C ALA A 66 -2.09 7.09 6.90
N LYS A 67 -0.95 6.42 6.80
CA LYS A 67 -0.70 5.35 5.86
C LYS A 67 -0.28 4.07 6.61
N GLY A 68 -0.64 2.92 6.07
CA GLY A 68 -0.09 1.66 6.57
C GLY A 68 1.43 1.62 6.39
N ILE A 69 1.90 1.79 5.16
CA ILE A 69 3.32 2.01 4.85
C ILE A 69 3.46 3.34 4.13
N ASN A 70 4.32 4.22 4.63
CA ASN A 70 4.70 5.49 4.00
C ASN A 70 6.21 5.52 3.75
N CYS A 71 6.62 5.76 2.50
CA CYS A 71 8.02 5.90 2.14
C CYS A 71 8.21 7.11 1.24
N GLU A 72 9.24 7.94 1.54
CA GLU A 72 9.59 9.08 0.69
C GLU A 72 10.39 8.65 -0.56
N SER A 73 10.82 7.39 -0.63
CA SER A 73 11.49 6.78 -1.76
C SER A 73 10.71 5.53 -2.23
N ASN A 74 11.41 4.43 -2.50
CA ASN A 74 10.83 3.21 -3.05
C ASN A 74 10.32 2.24 -1.97
N ILE A 75 9.26 1.50 -2.30
CA ILE A 75 8.81 0.34 -1.54
C ILE A 75 8.99 -0.90 -2.39
N ASN A 76 9.74 -1.89 -1.87
CA ASN A 76 10.01 -3.15 -2.53
C ASN A 76 9.50 -4.32 -1.70
N ILE A 77 8.56 -5.10 -2.25
CA ILE A 77 7.99 -6.30 -1.62
C ILE A 77 8.42 -7.51 -2.44
N TYR A 78 9.34 -8.30 -1.89
CA TYR A 78 9.91 -9.49 -2.52
C TYR A 78 9.19 -10.77 -2.10
N GLY A 79 8.30 -10.73 -1.10
CA GLY A 79 7.56 -11.91 -0.67
C GLY A 79 6.90 -11.75 0.70
N GLY A 80 6.44 -12.86 1.26
CA GLY A 80 5.74 -12.90 2.54
C GLY A 80 4.25 -12.54 2.42
N ARG A 81 3.65 -12.18 3.56
CA ARG A 81 2.25 -11.72 3.64
C ARG A 81 2.23 -10.34 4.28
N THR A 82 1.78 -9.36 3.54
CA THR A 82 1.53 -7.99 4.02
C THR A 82 0.04 -7.71 3.99
N THR A 83 -0.53 -7.41 5.15
CA THR A 83 -1.94 -7.01 5.28
C THR A 83 -2.00 -5.62 5.88
N VAL A 84 -2.74 -4.73 5.23
CA VAL A 84 -2.96 -3.36 5.67
C VAL A 84 -4.45 -3.07 5.76
N ILE A 85 -4.89 -2.60 6.92
CA ILE A 85 -6.24 -2.06 7.13
C ILE A 85 -6.09 -0.60 7.53
N ASN A 86 -6.62 0.29 6.73
CA ASN A 86 -6.61 1.73 7.00
C ASN A 86 -8.05 2.26 7.05
N SER A 87 -8.45 2.77 8.20
CA SER A 87 -9.76 3.39 8.40
C SER A 87 -9.69 4.92 8.54
N GLY A 88 -8.49 5.51 8.54
CA GLY A 88 -8.29 6.95 8.56
C GLY A 88 -8.82 7.63 7.30
N SER A 89 -9.31 8.83 7.46
CA SER A 89 -9.81 9.68 6.37
C SER A 89 -8.76 10.68 5.91
N THR A 90 -9.02 11.36 4.80
CA THR A 90 -8.22 12.51 4.36
C THR A 90 -8.17 13.56 5.47
N LEU A 91 -6.98 14.00 5.82
CA LEU A 91 -6.75 15.10 6.75
C LEU A 91 -6.74 16.41 5.96
N VAL A 92 -7.67 17.29 6.28
CA VAL A 92 -7.75 18.63 5.68
C VAL A 92 -7.25 19.64 6.72
N LEU A 93 -6.21 20.36 6.38
CA LEU A 93 -5.65 21.48 7.15
C LEU A 93 -5.91 22.77 6.38
N THR A 94 -5.68 23.91 7.02
CA THR A 94 -5.98 25.24 6.43
C THR A 94 -5.31 25.46 5.06
N ASN A 95 -4.08 24.98 4.89
CA ASN A 95 -3.29 25.17 3.66
C ASN A 95 -2.76 23.86 3.06
N ASP A 96 -3.24 22.70 3.54
CA ASP A 96 -2.74 21.41 3.08
C ASP A 96 -3.82 20.32 3.18
N THR A 97 -3.70 19.33 2.34
CA THR A 97 -4.58 18.15 2.35
C THR A 97 -3.74 16.89 2.27
N THR A 98 -3.70 16.16 3.36
CA THR A 98 -2.96 14.90 3.44
C THR A 98 -3.90 13.71 3.27
N GLY A 99 -3.75 12.99 2.17
CA GLY A 99 -4.54 11.76 1.90
C GLY A 99 -4.10 10.58 2.77
N CYS A 100 -5.04 9.70 3.10
CA CYS A 100 -4.75 8.41 3.71
C CYS A 100 -4.50 7.35 2.62
N ALA A 101 -3.70 6.33 2.95
CA ALA A 101 -3.41 5.24 2.03
C ALA A 101 -3.06 3.94 2.77
N GLY A 102 -3.23 2.81 2.10
CA GLY A 102 -2.67 1.54 2.57
C GLY A 102 -1.16 1.54 2.44
N ILE A 103 -0.66 1.66 1.22
CA ILE A 103 0.78 1.69 0.90
C ILE A 103 1.05 2.91 0.03
N LYS A 104 1.92 3.81 0.50
CA LYS A 104 2.32 5.03 -0.23
C LYS A 104 3.83 5.10 -0.38
N ALA A 105 4.28 5.33 -1.61
CA ALA A 105 5.65 5.70 -1.96
C ALA A 105 5.67 7.04 -2.71
N ASP A 106 6.61 7.93 -2.40
CA ASP A 106 6.79 9.13 -3.21
C ASP A 106 7.51 8.83 -4.53
N SER A 107 8.18 7.68 -4.61
CA SER A 107 8.73 7.10 -5.84
C SER A 107 7.95 5.83 -6.24
N THR A 108 8.60 4.71 -6.43
CA THR A 108 8.04 3.49 -7.03
C THR A 108 7.63 2.45 -6.00
N ILE A 109 6.52 1.77 -6.25
CA ILE A 109 6.11 0.56 -5.53
C ILE A 109 6.37 -0.65 -6.41
N ASN A 110 7.21 -1.58 -5.95
CA ASN A 110 7.51 -2.83 -6.63
C ASN A 110 7.02 -4.03 -5.80
N VAL A 111 6.27 -4.92 -6.43
CA VAL A 111 5.88 -6.20 -5.84
C VAL A 111 6.38 -7.33 -6.74
N THR A 112 7.32 -8.12 -6.24
CA THR A 112 7.88 -9.25 -7.00
C THR A 112 7.04 -10.50 -6.81
N THR A 113 6.68 -10.82 -5.55
CA THR A 113 5.80 -11.94 -5.21
C THR A 113 5.24 -11.77 -3.79
N GLY A 114 4.53 -12.77 -3.30
CA GLY A 114 3.91 -12.77 -1.96
C GLY A 114 2.42 -12.47 -1.99
N ILE A 115 1.86 -12.23 -0.82
CA ILE A 115 0.44 -11.90 -0.65
C ILE A 115 0.35 -10.49 -0.08
N VAL A 116 -0.31 -9.60 -0.81
CA VAL A 116 -0.52 -8.22 -0.35
C VAL A 116 -2.02 -7.92 -0.34
N ASN A 117 -2.57 -7.75 0.86
CA ASN A 117 -3.96 -7.38 1.06
C ASN A 117 -4.04 -5.97 1.63
N VAL A 118 -4.77 -5.10 0.96
CA VAL A 118 -4.98 -3.72 1.41
C VAL A 118 -6.46 -3.40 1.42
N LYS A 119 -6.95 -2.90 2.56
CA LYS A 119 -8.31 -2.40 2.69
C LYS A 119 -8.29 -0.99 3.28
N CYS A 120 -8.85 -0.02 2.55
CA CYS A 120 -9.04 1.35 3.02
C CYS A 120 -10.53 1.65 3.10
N THR A 121 -11.00 2.08 4.28
CA THR A 121 -12.42 2.36 4.53
C THR A 121 -12.71 3.84 4.78
N GLY A 122 -11.69 4.63 5.12
CA GLY A 122 -11.82 6.06 5.35
C GLY A 122 -12.01 6.87 4.07
N GLU A 123 -12.55 8.07 4.21
CA GLU A 123 -12.80 9.01 3.12
C GLU A 123 -11.52 9.32 2.34
N GLY A 124 -11.58 9.27 1.01
CA GLY A 124 -10.45 9.56 0.12
C GLY A 124 -9.31 8.55 0.14
N GLY A 125 -9.48 7.42 0.85
CA GLY A 125 -8.44 6.41 1.02
C GLY A 125 -7.97 5.80 -0.29
N LYS A 126 -6.65 5.67 -0.45
CA LYS A 126 -6.02 5.00 -1.59
C LYS A 126 -5.44 3.66 -1.12
N GLY A 127 -5.65 2.61 -1.89
CA GLY A 127 -5.01 1.33 -1.59
C GLY A 127 -3.50 1.41 -1.77
N PHE A 128 -3.03 1.44 -3.01
CA PHE A 128 -1.67 1.83 -3.37
C PHE A 128 -1.66 3.26 -3.89
N ASN A 129 -0.64 4.03 -3.53
CA ASN A 129 -0.42 5.38 -4.02
C ASN A 129 1.07 5.61 -4.28
N SER A 130 1.43 5.77 -5.55
CA SER A 130 2.81 5.99 -5.97
C SER A 130 2.96 7.35 -6.66
N GLY A 131 3.99 8.11 -6.29
CA GLY A 131 4.39 9.33 -6.99
C GLY A 131 5.12 9.05 -8.32
N ALA A 132 5.42 7.79 -8.61
CA ALA A 132 6.01 7.36 -9.88
C ALA A 132 5.29 6.13 -10.42
N ASP A 133 5.96 4.99 -10.49
CA ASP A 133 5.44 3.77 -11.10
C ASP A 133 4.97 2.75 -10.05
N ILE A 134 4.05 1.89 -10.45
CA ILE A 134 3.70 0.68 -9.71
C ILE A 134 3.98 -0.52 -10.60
N ASN A 135 4.86 -1.41 -10.14
CA ASN A 135 5.25 -2.60 -10.87
C ASN A 135 4.89 -3.86 -10.06
N ILE A 136 4.02 -4.67 -10.61
CA ILE A 136 3.61 -5.96 -10.05
C ILE A 136 4.09 -7.06 -10.99
N TYR A 137 5.15 -7.74 -10.56
CA TYR A 137 5.77 -8.82 -11.34
C TYR A 137 5.11 -10.18 -11.05
N GLY A 138 4.46 -10.31 -9.90
CA GLY A 138 3.78 -11.54 -9.48
C GLY A 138 3.15 -11.43 -8.10
N GLY A 139 2.74 -12.57 -7.56
CA GLY A 139 2.11 -12.66 -6.24
C GLY A 139 0.58 -12.60 -6.30
N ASN A 140 -0.05 -12.50 -5.14
CA ASN A 140 -1.50 -12.35 -4.99
C ASN A 140 -1.78 -10.99 -4.35
N ILE A 141 -2.31 -10.08 -5.14
CA ILE A 141 -2.53 -8.68 -4.76
C ILE A 141 -4.02 -8.41 -4.70
N ASN A 142 -4.51 -8.00 -3.54
CA ASN A 142 -5.91 -7.67 -3.31
C ASN A 142 -6.01 -6.28 -2.68
N VAL A 143 -6.59 -5.33 -3.40
CA VAL A 143 -6.73 -3.94 -2.97
C VAL A 143 -8.20 -3.53 -3.02
N VAL A 144 -8.73 -3.09 -1.87
CA VAL A 144 -10.13 -2.68 -1.74
C VAL A 144 -10.22 -1.32 -1.07
N THR A 145 -10.91 -0.37 -1.69
CA THR A 145 -11.22 0.93 -1.10
C THR A 145 -12.72 1.17 -1.06
N LEU A 146 -13.24 1.45 0.12
CA LEU A 146 -14.67 1.60 0.39
C LEU A 146 -15.05 3.02 0.81
N GLY A 147 -14.06 3.89 1.07
CA GLY A 147 -14.25 5.25 1.56
C GLY A 147 -15.05 6.13 0.62
N ALA A 148 -15.74 7.11 1.17
CA ALA A 148 -16.48 8.09 0.42
C ALA A 148 -15.56 9.02 -0.38
N LYS A 149 -16.08 9.60 -1.46
CA LYS A 149 -15.43 10.69 -2.20
C LYS A 149 -15.97 12.03 -1.63
N LYS A 150 -15.11 12.75 -0.92
CA LYS A 150 -15.43 14.08 -0.36
C LYS A 150 -14.28 15.05 -0.63
N ASN A 151 -13.31 15.13 0.25
CA ASN A 151 -12.15 16.02 0.09
C ASN A 151 -11.09 15.42 -0.84
N SER A 152 -11.09 14.11 -0.99
CA SER A 152 -10.24 13.37 -1.92
C SER A 152 -11.02 12.23 -2.54
N ALA A 153 -10.63 11.80 -3.74
CA ALA A 153 -11.24 10.64 -4.37
C ALA A 153 -10.53 9.37 -3.88
N PRO A 154 -11.27 8.35 -3.37
CA PRO A 154 -10.68 7.05 -3.10
C PRO A 154 -10.22 6.40 -4.42
N LYS A 155 -9.11 5.68 -4.36
CA LYS A 155 -8.57 4.96 -5.51
C LYS A 155 -8.09 3.58 -5.06
N GLY A 156 -8.36 2.56 -5.82
CA GLY A 156 -7.78 1.24 -5.56
C GLY A 156 -6.26 1.33 -5.66
N VAL A 157 -5.74 1.53 -6.84
CA VAL A 157 -4.32 1.69 -7.12
C VAL A 157 -4.12 2.96 -7.95
N LYS A 158 -3.25 3.88 -7.47
CA LYS A 158 -2.94 5.15 -8.13
C LYS A 158 -1.44 5.26 -8.38
N ALA A 159 -1.06 5.58 -9.60
CA ALA A 159 0.31 5.92 -9.98
C ALA A 159 0.34 7.24 -10.76
N ASP A 160 1.28 8.10 -10.39
CA ASP A 160 1.47 9.39 -11.09
C ASP A 160 2.26 9.21 -12.41
N ARG A 161 2.78 8.01 -12.70
CA ARG A 161 3.34 7.62 -14.00
C ARG A 161 2.68 6.34 -14.51
N ASN A 162 3.31 5.19 -14.39
CA ASN A 162 2.84 3.97 -15.04
C ASN A 162 2.41 2.91 -14.04
N ILE A 163 1.51 2.03 -14.46
CA ILE A 163 1.18 0.79 -13.77
C ILE A 163 1.52 -0.37 -14.70
N SER A 164 2.38 -1.28 -14.22
CA SER A 164 2.71 -2.53 -14.90
C SER A 164 2.25 -3.71 -14.05
N ILE A 165 1.38 -4.56 -14.60
CA ILE A 165 0.93 -5.80 -13.97
C ILE A 165 1.34 -6.93 -14.89
N LEU A 166 2.44 -7.60 -14.56
CA LEU A 166 3.16 -8.49 -15.46
C LEU A 166 2.96 -9.98 -15.13
N GLY A 167 2.39 -10.28 -13.96
CA GLY A 167 2.14 -11.65 -13.54
C GLY A 167 1.39 -11.74 -12.22
N GLY A 168 1.04 -12.95 -11.83
CA GLY A 168 0.36 -13.27 -10.58
C GLY A 168 -1.15 -13.13 -10.66
N SER A 169 -1.78 -12.88 -9.52
CA SER A 169 -3.22 -12.60 -9.39
C SER A 169 -3.39 -11.18 -8.83
N PHE A 170 -4.15 -10.37 -9.52
CA PHE A 170 -4.36 -8.98 -9.14
C PHE A 170 -5.86 -8.66 -9.10
N TYR A 171 -6.29 -8.08 -7.99
CA TYR A 171 -7.62 -7.55 -7.81
C TYR A 171 -7.53 -6.13 -7.24
N SER A 172 -8.24 -5.20 -7.85
CA SER A 172 -8.41 -3.85 -7.31
C SER A 172 -9.86 -3.41 -7.44
N TYR A 173 -10.39 -2.87 -6.35
CA TYR A 173 -11.76 -2.35 -6.26
C TYR A 173 -11.78 -0.99 -5.58
N SER A 174 -12.58 -0.08 -6.10
CA SER A 174 -12.92 1.18 -5.43
C SER A 174 -14.43 1.42 -5.51
N ALA A 175 -15.09 1.51 -4.36
CA ALA A 175 -16.55 1.66 -4.30
C ALA A 175 -17.03 2.99 -4.90
N ASN A 176 -16.25 4.06 -4.75
CA ASN A 176 -16.70 5.42 -5.04
C ASN A 176 -15.81 6.17 -6.05
N SER A 177 -14.87 5.49 -6.71
CA SER A 177 -14.00 6.07 -7.73
C SER A 177 -13.30 4.97 -8.54
N ALA A 178 -12.18 5.29 -9.20
CA ALA A 178 -11.46 4.36 -10.05
C ALA A 178 -10.72 3.27 -9.25
N ALA A 179 -10.84 2.02 -9.68
CA ALA A 179 -10.04 0.91 -9.17
C ALA A 179 -8.58 1.03 -9.58
N LEU A 180 -8.31 1.50 -10.81
CA LEU A 180 -6.99 1.90 -11.29
C LEU A 180 -7.03 3.35 -11.74
N ASP A 181 -6.05 4.13 -11.30
CA ASP A 181 -5.84 5.53 -11.67
C ASP A 181 -4.38 5.68 -12.08
N VAL A 182 -4.15 5.78 -13.37
CA VAL A 182 -2.81 5.84 -13.96
C VAL A 182 -2.71 7.09 -14.82
N ALA A 183 -1.72 7.94 -14.53
CA ALA A 183 -1.51 9.15 -15.34
C ALA A 183 -0.78 8.86 -16.66
N GLY A 184 0.07 7.84 -16.70
CA GLY A 184 0.78 7.39 -17.89
C GLY A 184 0.16 6.14 -18.52
N THR A 185 0.93 5.07 -18.60
CA THR A 185 0.55 3.84 -19.31
C THR A 185 0.21 2.71 -18.34
N LEU A 186 -0.87 1.97 -18.63
CA LEU A 186 -1.14 0.67 -18.04
C LEU A 186 -0.54 -0.42 -18.95
N LYS A 187 0.43 -1.17 -18.44
CA LYS A 187 1.02 -2.32 -19.12
C LYS A 187 0.57 -3.62 -18.45
N LEU A 188 0.12 -4.58 -19.24
CA LEU A 188 -0.20 -5.93 -18.78
C LEU A 188 0.83 -6.92 -19.31
N GLY A 189 1.04 -8.00 -18.57
CA GLY A 189 1.85 -9.14 -19.01
C GLY A 189 1.21 -9.87 -20.18
N GLU A 190 1.86 -10.93 -20.63
CA GLU A 190 1.37 -11.75 -21.75
C GLU A 190 0.17 -12.60 -21.29
N ASN A 191 -0.81 -12.74 -22.18
CA ASN A 191 -2.00 -13.59 -22.00
C ASN A 191 -2.77 -13.37 -20.68
N PRO A 192 -3.15 -12.14 -20.33
CA PRO A 192 -3.91 -11.89 -19.11
C PRO A 192 -5.30 -12.54 -19.23
N THR A 193 -5.73 -13.23 -18.17
CA THR A 193 -7.04 -13.87 -18.08
C THR A 193 -7.91 -13.19 -17.02
N GLY A 194 -9.25 -13.21 -17.18
CA GLY A 194 -10.19 -12.65 -16.23
C GLY A 194 -10.03 -11.15 -16.02
N GLN A 195 -10.06 -10.37 -17.08
CA GLN A 195 -9.95 -8.92 -17.04
C GLN A 195 -11.31 -8.24 -16.99
N LYS A 196 -11.47 -7.24 -16.12
CA LYS A 196 -12.65 -6.40 -16.04
C LYS A 196 -12.26 -4.97 -15.67
N SER A 197 -12.88 -3.99 -16.34
CA SER A 197 -12.66 -2.57 -16.11
C SER A 197 -13.88 -1.86 -15.48
N GLY A 198 -13.72 -0.62 -15.07
CA GLY A 198 -14.72 0.20 -14.40
C GLY A 198 -14.33 0.47 -12.96
N THR A 199 -15.29 0.50 -12.04
CA THR A 199 -14.99 0.60 -10.60
C THR A 199 -14.34 -0.68 -10.06
N HIS A 200 -14.57 -1.81 -10.74
CA HIS A 200 -13.89 -3.07 -10.50
C HIS A 200 -12.89 -3.32 -11.60
N TYR A 201 -11.66 -3.57 -11.24
CA TYR A 201 -10.63 -4.00 -12.18
C TYR A 201 -9.86 -5.17 -11.59
N TYR A 202 -9.81 -6.30 -12.27
CA TYR A 202 -9.04 -7.45 -11.84
C TYR A 202 -8.46 -8.21 -13.03
N ILE A 203 -7.31 -8.81 -12.80
CA ILE A 203 -6.62 -9.70 -13.73
C ILE A 203 -6.33 -10.96 -12.97
N ILE A 204 -6.79 -12.08 -13.49
CA ILE A 204 -6.65 -13.39 -12.84
C ILE A 204 -5.71 -14.23 -13.68
N GLY A 205 -4.50 -14.43 -13.15
CA GLY A 205 -3.51 -15.30 -13.75
C GLY A 205 -2.83 -14.75 -15.03
N PHE A 206 -1.70 -15.31 -15.31
CA PHE A 206 -0.89 -15.14 -16.51
C PHE A 206 -0.29 -16.48 -16.90
#